data_1d47f81756566025da7b0596ff5d2f6e
#
_entry.id   1d47f81756566025da7b0596ff5d2f6e
#
_cell.length_a   1.000
_cell.length_b   1.000
_cell.length_c   1.000
_cell.angle_alpha   90.00
_cell.angle_beta   90.00
_cell.angle_gamma   90.00
#
_symmetry.space_group_name_H-M   'P 1'
#
loop_
_entity.id
_entity.type
_entity.pdbx_description
1 polymer ?
#
loop_
_entity_poly.entity_id
_entity_poly.type
_entity_poly.pdbx_seq_one_letter_code
_entity_poly.pdbx_strand_id
1 'polypeptide(L)'
;MKLKLGEKVVFGLAVLVAVAAVGKTVMQARVAGPAPVRDFYEWTEAGHKGKALYGQFGCNNCHRAMGVGEIGVAPVLDGEGTRRTREWLERYFQNPTAVVAGSAHDGHLGPDFRDLAAEERHLLKEFLFGLKAGPASPNYPTPPNGVAGSRS
;
A
#
# COMPACT_ATOMS: atom_id res chain seq x y z
N MET A 1 32.02 -45.21 1.09
CA MET A 1 31.23 -45.67 2.26
C MET A 1 30.03 -46.44 1.74
N LYS A 2 29.83 -47.72 2.16
CA LYS A 2 28.62 -48.47 1.79
C LYS A 2 27.60 -48.26 2.91
N LEU A 3 26.51 -47.55 2.64
CA LEU A 3 25.42 -47.38 3.59
C LEU A 3 24.81 -48.72 4.00
N LYS A 4 24.56 -48.89 5.30
CA LYS A 4 23.85 -50.06 5.83
C LYS A 4 22.40 -50.08 5.38
N LEU A 5 21.76 -51.21 5.31
CA LEU A 5 20.39 -51.36 4.81
C LEU A 5 19.41 -50.43 5.51
N GLY A 6 19.51 -50.26 6.84
CA GLY A 6 18.67 -49.36 7.61
C GLY A 6 18.84 -47.87 7.22
N GLU A 7 20.07 -47.46 6.93
CA GLU A 7 20.35 -46.06 6.48
C GLU A 7 19.74 -45.79 5.10
N LYS A 8 19.75 -46.75 4.20
CA LYS A 8 19.11 -46.64 2.87
C LYS A 8 17.60 -46.52 3.00
N VAL A 9 16.97 -47.26 3.92
CA VAL A 9 15.53 -47.19 4.14
C VAL A 9 15.13 -45.83 4.71
N VAL A 10 15.85 -45.33 5.72
CA VAL A 10 15.59 -44.00 6.30
C VAL A 10 15.78 -42.90 5.30
N PHE A 11 16.87 -42.98 4.53
CA PHE A 11 17.13 -41.97 3.49
C PHE A 11 16.08 -41.99 2.36
N GLY A 12 15.67 -43.20 1.92
CA GLY A 12 14.60 -43.35 0.92
C GLY A 12 13.26 -42.79 1.41
N LEU A 13 12.91 -43.05 2.69
CA LEU A 13 11.69 -42.47 3.28
C LEU A 13 11.75 -40.97 3.38
N ALA A 14 12.88 -40.41 3.80
CA ALA A 14 13.07 -38.96 3.88
C ALA A 14 12.94 -38.27 2.50
N VAL A 15 13.52 -38.85 1.46
CA VAL A 15 13.39 -38.35 0.09
C VAL A 15 11.94 -38.42 -0.39
N LEU A 16 11.23 -39.48 -0.12
CA LEU A 16 9.82 -39.68 -0.50
C LEU A 16 8.92 -38.64 0.18
N VAL A 17 9.13 -38.36 1.47
CA VAL A 17 8.41 -37.30 2.19
C VAL A 17 8.72 -35.92 1.64
N ALA A 18 9.98 -35.64 1.34
CA ALA A 18 10.38 -34.37 0.74
C ALA A 18 9.73 -34.13 -0.64
N VAL A 19 9.73 -35.16 -1.50
CA VAL A 19 9.08 -35.08 -2.82
C VAL A 19 7.59 -34.89 -2.70
N ALA A 20 6.92 -35.59 -1.77
CA ALA A 20 5.50 -35.42 -1.51
C ALA A 20 5.17 -34.01 -1.01
N ALA A 21 5.99 -33.46 -0.11
CA ALA A 21 5.82 -32.09 0.41
C ALA A 21 5.98 -31.04 -0.70
N VAL A 22 7.02 -31.17 -1.54
CA VAL A 22 7.22 -30.27 -2.68
C VAL A 22 6.08 -30.40 -3.70
N GLY A 23 5.65 -31.62 -4.01
CA GLY A 23 4.52 -31.85 -4.90
C GLY A 23 3.24 -31.19 -4.40
N LYS A 24 2.95 -31.31 -3.10
CA LYS A 24 1.79 -30.65 -2.47
C LYS A 24 1.87 -29.12 -2.57
N THR A 25 3.03 -28.52 -2.26
CA THR A 25 3.20 -27.07 -2.33
C THR A 25 3.06 -26.54 -3.76
N VAL A 26 3.64 -27.23 -4.74
CA VAL A 26 3.50 -26.85 -6.17
C VAL A 26 2.04 -26.97 -6.63
N MET A 27 1.35 -28.03 -6.23
CA MET A 27 -0.05 -28.22 -6.59
C MET A 27 -0.95 -27.15 -5.95
N GLN A 28 -0.73 -26.81 -4.68
CA GLN A 28 -1.44 -25.74 -3.99
C GLN A 28 -1.18 -24.36 -4.64
N ALA A 29 0.06 -24.07 -5.03
CA ALA A 29 0.40 -22.83 -5.71
C ALA A 29 -0.29 -22.69 -7.08
N ARG A 30 -0.47 -23.80 -7.81
CA ARG A 30 -1.20 -23.79 -9.10
C ARG A 30 -2.70 -23.56 -8.94
N VAL A 31 -3.29 -24.03 -7.84
CA VAL A 31 -4.73 -23.91 -7.55
C VAL A 31 -5.06 -22.54 -6.95
N ALA A 32 -4.14 -21.95 -6.16
CA ALA A 32 -4.38 -20.70 -5.44
C ALA A 32 -4.52 -19.47 -6.35
N GLY A 33 -4.11 -19.55 -7.62
CA GLY A 33 -4.09 -18.39 -8.52
C GLY A 33 -3.11 -17.28 -8.07
N PRO A 34 -3.05 -16.17 -8.79
CA PRO A 34 -2.23 -15.03 -8.38
C PRO A 34 -2.80 -14.41 -7.08
N ALA A 35 -1.89 -14.01 -6.19
CA ALA A 35 -2.29 -13.35 -4.94
C ALA A 35 -3.14 -12.10 -5.26
N PRO A 36 -4.21 -11.86 -4.51
CA PRO A 36 -5.08 -10.71 -4.76
C PRO A 36 -4.30 -9.40 -4.55
N VAL A 37 -4.48 -8.46 -5.45
CA VAL A 37 -3.79 -7.17 -5.42
C VAL A 37 -4.30 -6.36 -4.23
N ARG A 38 -3.39 -5.95 -3.36
CA ARG A 38 -3.63 -5.10 -2.19
C ARG A 38 -3.18 -3.67 -2.50
N ASP A 39 -2.55 -3.01 -1.54
CA ASP A 39 -1.97 -1.69 -1.75
C ASP A 39 -0.70 -1.81 -2.60
N PHE A 40 -0.54 -0.89 -3.55
CA PHE A 40 0.63 -0.80 -4.41
C PHE A 40 0.95 0.66 -4.72
N TYR A 41 2.12 0.89 -5.29
CA TYR A 41 2.59 2.24 -5.61
C TYR A 41 2.96 2.34 -7.09
N GLU A 42 2.44 3.35 -7.77
CA GLU A 42 2.82 3.68 -9.14
C GLU A 42 4.04 4.61 -9.11
N TRP A 43 5.22 4.02 -9.35
CA TRP A 43 6.49 4.73 -9.27
C TRP A 43 6.71 5.64 -10.47
N THR A 44 6.64 6.95 -10.23
CA THR A 44 7.06 8.01 -11.16
C THR A 44 8.23 8.78 -10.56
N GLU A 45 9.03 9.47 -11.37
CA GLU A 45 10.12 10.32 -10.86
C GLU A 45 9.59 11.40 -9.91
N ALA A 46 8.50 12.06 -10.30
CA ALA A 46 7.83 13.05 -9.45
C ALA A 46 7.32 12.43 -8.14
N GLY A 47 6.74 11.23 -8.20
CA GLY A 47 6.30 10.50 -7.02
C GLY A 47 7.44 10.14 -6.06
N HIS A 48 8.60 9.75 -6.58
CA HIS A 48 9.80 9.52 -5.76
C HIS A 48 10.27 10.79 -5.04
N LYS A 49 10.34 11.92 -5.75
CA LYS A 49 10.69 13.23 -5.16
C LYS A 49 9.65 13.63 -4.11
N GLY A 50 8.37 13.46 -4.41
CA GLY A 50 7.27 13.73 -3.49
C GLY A 50 7.32 12.86 -2.23
N LYS A 51 7.71 11.58 -2.33
CA LYS A 51 7.95 10.72 -1.17
C LYS A 51 9.06 11.25 -0.28
N ALA A 52 10.15 11.77 -0.86
CA ALA A 52 11.22 12.38 -0.09
C ALA A 52 10.72 13.63 0.68
N LEU A 53 9.96 14.50 0.01
CA LEU A 53 9.33 15.68 0.63
C LEU A 53 8.34 15.28 1.73
N TYR A 54 7.54 14.24 1.53
CA TYR A 54 6.62 13.69 2.54
C TYR A 54 7.34 13.34 3.84
N GLY A 55 8.50 12.70 3.75
CA GLY A 55 9.35 12.43 4.91
C GLY A 55 9.99 13.70 5.49
N GLN A 56 10.51 14.59 4.64
CA GLN A 56 11.17 15.82 5.03
C GLN A 56 10.23 16.78 5.78
N PHE A 57 8.99 16.89 5.36
CA PHE A 57 7.98 17.72 6.03
C PHE A 57 7.34 17.02 7.24
N GLY A 58 7.78 15.83 7.60
CA GLY A 58 7.31 15.10 8.78
C GLY A 58 5.85 14.63 8.67
N CYS A 59 5.31 14.48 7.46
CA CYS A 59 3.93 14.02 7.25
C CYS A 59 3.67 12.63 7.87
N ASN A 60 4.71 11.79 7.92
CA ASN A 60 4.69 10.48 8.56
C ASN A 60 4.55 10.51 10.08
N ASN A 61 4.69 11.67 10.73
CA ASN A 61 4.43 11.81 12.18
C ASN A 61 2.93 11.73 12.51
N CYS A 62 2.07 11.94 11.52
CA CYS A 62 0.62 11.87 11.69
C CYS A 62 -0.04 10.87 10.74
N HIS A 63 0.47 10.77 9.51
CA HIS A 63 -0.10 9.92 8.48
C HIS A 63 0.73 8.67 8.24
N ARG A 64 0.06 7.56 7.98
CA ARG A 64 0.69 6.35 7.48
C ARG A 64 0.57 6.27 5.97
N ALA A 65 1.70 6.02 5.29
CA ALA A 65 1.77 5.69 3.87
C ALA A 65 2.83 4.62 3.63
N MET A 66 2.58 3.65 2.76
CA MET A 66 3.49 2.56 2.41
C MET A 66 3.99 1.77 3.64
N GLY A 67 3.14 1.60 4.63
CA GLY A 67 3.48 0.90 5.87
C GLY A 67 4.33 1.70 6.86
N VAL A 68 4.71 2.95 6.55
CA VAL A 68 5.52 3.84 7.41
C VAL A 68 4.67 5.00 7.90
N GLY A 69 4.83 5.34 9.18
CA GLY A 69 4.14 6.45 9.86
C GLY A 69 3.12 5.98 10.90
N GLU A 70 2.50 6.94 11.58
CA GLU A 70 1.61 6.71 12.71
C GLU A 70 0.21 6.24 12.26
N ILE A 71 -0.46 5.52 13.18
CA ILE A 71 -1.83 5.02 12.99
C ILE A 71 -2.72 5.67 14.05
N GLY A 72 -3.90 6.13 13.63
CA GLY A 72 -4.92 6.64 14.55
C GLY A 72 -4.78 8.14 14.89
N VAL A 73 -3.73 8.81 14.43
CA VAL A 73 -3.56 10.26 14.55
C VAL A 73 -4.26 10.97 13.39
N ALA A 74 -3.99 10.53 12.17
CA ALA A 74 -4.56 11.07 10.94
C ALA A 74 -4.95 9.93 9.98
N PRO A 75 -5.71 10.18 8.91
CA PRO A 75 -6.09 9.16 7.94
C PRO A 75 -4.87 8.46 7.31
N VAL A 76 -5.00 7.15 7.09
CA VAL A 76 -4.05 6.36 6.31
C VAL A 76 -4.14 6.80 4.85
N LEU A 77 -2.99 7.09 4.24
CA LEU A 77 -2.90 7.60 2.87
C LEU A 77 -2.71 6.49 1.81
N ASP A 78 -2.49 5.24 2.24
CA ASP A 78 -2.48 4.11 1.32
C ASP A 78 -3.82 4.06 0.55
N GLY A 79 -3.75 3.94 -0.77
CA GLY A 79 -4.91 3.96 -1.65
C GLY A 79 -5.49 5.34 -1.96
N GLU A 80 -4.86 6.45 -1.54
CA GLU A 80 -5.39 7.80 -1.78
C GLU A 80 -5.56 8.09 -3.27
N GLY A 81 -4.59 7.69 -4.11
CA GLY A 81 -4.70 7.82 -5.55
C GLY A 81 -5.75 6.92 -6.23
N THR A 82 -6.37 5.98 -5.49
CA THR A 82 -7.54 5.23 -5.94
C THR A 82 -8.84 5.91 -5.51
N ARG A 83 -8.83 6.58 -4.35
CA ARG A 83 -9.99 7.29 -3.79
C ARG A 83 -10.18 8.68 -4.37
N ARG A 84 -9.10 9.34 -4.81
CA ARG A 84 -9.09 10.75 -5.23
C ARG A 84 -8.54 10.90 -6.64
N THR A 85 -9.06 11.90 -7.36
CA THR A 85 -8.51 12.31 -8.66
C THR A 85 -7.36 13.29 -8.47
N ARG A 86 -6.55 13.50 -9.52
CA ARG A 86 -5.49 14.51 -9.51
C ARG A 86 -6.03 15.91 -9.29
N GLU A 87 -7.17 16.23 -9.89
CA GLU A 87 -7.84 17.53 -9.76
C GLU A 87 -8.36 17.76 -8.34
N TRP A 88 -8.83 16.70 -7.68
CA TRP A 88 -9.23 16.77 -6.28
C TRP A 88 -8.01 17.07 -5.39
N LEU A 89 -6.93 16.35 -5.56
CA LEU A 89 -5.67 16.56 -4.81
C LEU A 89 -5.11 17.96 -5.07
N GLU A 90 -5.12 18.43 -6.33
CA GLU A 90 -4.68 19.79 -6.68
C GLU A 90 -5.44 20.85 -5.89
N ARG A 91 -6.78 20.78 -5.89
CA ARG A 91 -7.61 21.72 -5.13
C ARG A 91 -7.36 21.62 -3.63
N TYR A 92 -7.15 20.39 -3.13
CA TYR A 92 -6.88 20.17 -1.71
C TYR A 92 -5.55 20.80 -1.28
N PHE A 93 -4.49 20.68 -2.07
CA PHE A 93 -3.22 21.34 -1.78
C PHE A 93 -3.25 22.86 -1.92
N GLN A 94 -4.18 23.38 -2.72
CA GLN A 94 -4.37 24.84 -2.84
C GLN A 94 -5.17 25.42 -1.68
N ASN A 95 -6.23 24.75 -1.27
CA ASN A 95 -7.09 25.18 -0.17
C ASN A 95 -7.72 23.97 0.54
N PRO A 96 -7.03 23.40 1.54
CA PRO A 96 -7.48 22.19 2.23
C PRO A 96 -8.86 22.33 2.85
N THR A 97 -9.13 23.42 3.54
CA THR A 97 -10.38 23.66 4.27
C THR A 97 -11.58 23.90 3.36
N ALA A 98 -11.37 24.41 2.15
CA ALA A 98 -12.43 24.54 1.15
C ALA A 98 -12.85 23.17 0.54
N VAL A 99 -11.94 22.19 0.54
CA VAL A 99 -12.19 20.86 -0.01
C VAL A 99 -12.64 19.87 1.06
N VAL A 100 -12.05 19.96 2.26
CA VAL A 100 -12.39 19.13 3.41
C VAL A 100 -12.60 20.04 4.62
N ALA A 101 -13.85 20.20 5.02
CA ALA A 101 -14.21 21.00 6.20
C ALA A 101 -13.50 20.42 7.45
N GLY A 102 -12.83 21.29 8.22
CA GLY A 102 -12.06 20.88 9.39
C GLY A 102 -10.72 20.19 9.07
N SER A 103 -10.20 20.36 7.85
CA SER A 103 -8.83 19.92 7.53
C SER A 103 -7.83 20.61 8.45
N ALA A 104 -6.88 19.84 8.98
CA ALA A 104 -5.81 20.32 9.84
C ALA A 104 -4.64 20.96 9.07
N HIS A 105 -4.68 20.94 7.72
CA HIS A 105 -3.63 21.44 6.84
C HIS A 105 -3.79 22.93 6.47
N ASP A 106 -4.23 23.71 7.42
CA ASP A 106 -4.33 25.17 7.36
C ASP A 106 -3.35 25.87 8.31
N GLY A 107 -2.35 25.14 8.82
CA GLY A 107 -1.34 25.63 9.74
C GLY A 107 -1.66 25.41 11.23
N HIS A 108 -2.83 24.85 11.59
CA HIS A 108 -3.16 24.62 13.01
C HIS A 108 -2.51 23.35 13.59
N LEU A 109 -2.60 22.21 12.89
CA LEU A 109 -2.08 20.94 13.38
C LEU A 109 -1.10 20.27 12.41
N GLY A 110 -1.02 20.74 11.19
CA GLY A 110 -0.11 20.26 10.14
C GLY A 110 0.49 21.41 9.36
N PRO A 111 1.34 21.14 8.38
CA PRO A 111 1.88 22.19 7.52
C PRO A 111 0.75 22.88 6.75
N ASP A 112 0.82 24.20 6.67
CA ASP A 112 -0.05 24.94 5.76
C ASP A 112 0.44 24.69 4.31
N PHE A 113 -0.38 24.05 3.51
CA PHE A 113 0.00 23.74 2.14
C PHE A 113 0.13 25.00 1.25
N ARG A 114 -0.44 26.12 1.69
CA ARG A 114 -0.30 27.40 0.97
C ARG A 114 1.12 27.97 1.06
N ASP A 115 1.86 27.60 2.12
CA ASP A 115 3.25 28.03 2.34
C ASP A 115 4.26 27.21 1.52
N LEU A 116 3.84 26.07 0.98
CA LEU A 116 4.69 25.24 0.12
C LEU A 116 4.85 25.86 -1.26
N ALA A 117 6.02 25.69 -1.85
CA ALA A 117 6.24 26.06 -3.24
C ALA A 117 5.31 25.26 -4.19
N ALA A 118 4.97 25.85 -5.32
CA ALA A 118 4.08 25.17 -6.29
C ALA A 118 4.64 23.82 -6.75
N GLU A 119 5.96 23.72 -6.91
CA GLU A 119 6.65 22.48 -7.28
C GLU A 119 6.55 21.44 -6.16
N GLU A 120 6.70 21.83 -4.90
CA GLU A 120 6.59 20.91 -3.77
C GLU A 120 5.16 20.35 -3.66
N ARG A 121 4.14 21.20 -3.83
CA ARG A 121 2.75 20.74 -3.89
C ARG A 121 2.51 19.77 -5.04
N HIS A 122 3.09 20.06 -6.21
CA HIS A 122 3.01 19.16 -7.36
C HIS A 122 3.63 17.79 -7.07
N LEU A 123 4.83 17.76 -6.51
CA LEU A 123 5.55 16.52 -6.18
C LEU A 123 4.81 15.71 -5.12
N LEU A 124 4.33 16.35 -4.06
CA LEU A 124 3.51 15.69 -3.02
C LEU A 124 2.22 15.11 -3.60
N LYS A 125 1.55 15.86 -4.48
CA LYS A 125 0.36 15.39 -5.20
C LYS A 125 0.66 14.12 -6.01
N GLU A 126 1.74 14.10 -6.77
CA GLU A 126 2.13 12.93 -7.57
C GLU A 126 2.50 11.72 -6.68
N PHE A 127 3.12 11.95 -5.53
CA PHE A 127 3.34 10.91 -4.54
C PHE A 127 2.01 10.33 -4.04
N LEU A 128 1.09 11.17 -3.56
CA LEU A 128 -0.20 10.70 -3.03
C LEU A 128 -1.04 10.04 -4.11
N PHE A 129 -1.02 10.57 -5.33
CA PHE A 129 -1.74 9.96 -6.45
C PHE A 129 -1.16 8.59 -6.84
N GLY A 130 0.14 8.38 -6.64
CA GLY A 130 0.81 7.09 -6.83
C GLY A 130 0.42 6.02 -5.81
N LEU A 131 -0.13 6.38 -4.64
CA LEU A 131 -0.57 5.43 -3.61
C LEU A 131 -1.88 4.78 -4.04
N LYS A 132 -1.82 3.56 -4.55
CA LYS A 132 -2.97 2.83 -5.10
C LYS A 132 -3.41 1.70 -4.18
N ALA A 133 -4.68 1.39 -4.25
CA ALA A 133 -5.28 0.24 -3.58
C ALA A 133 -5.94 -0.68 -4.61
N GLY A 134 -5.66 -1.96 -4.51
CA GLY A 134 -6.38 -2.99 -5.26
C GLY A 134 -7.62 -3.49 -4.53
N PRO A 135 -8.50 -4.26 -5.18
CA PRO A 135 -9.78 -4.70 -4.62
C PRO A 135 -9.68 -5.52 -3.33
N ALA A 136 -8.52 -6.12 -3.05
CA ALA A 136 -8.27 -6.88 -1.81
C ALA A 136 -7.72 -6.02 -0.66
N SER A 137 -7.52 -4.72 -0.88
CA SER A 137 -7.06 -3.79 0.14
C SER A 137 -8.20 -3.29 1.02
N PRO A 138 -8.00 -3.13 2.33
CA PRO A 138 -8.93 -2.42 3.19
C PRO A 138 -9.03 -0.92 2.83
N ASN A 139 -8.06 -0.37 2.10
CA ASN A 139 -8.02 1.01 1.64
C ASN A 139 -8.72 1.23 0.29
N TYR A 140 -9.22 0.15 -0.33
CA TYR A 140 -9.99 0.24 -1.57
C TYR A 140 -11.34 0.91 -1.32
N PRO A 141 -11.77 1.86 -2.17
CA PRO A 141 -13.04 2.56 -1.96
C PRO A 141 -14.21 1.58 -2.01
N THR A 142 -15.00 1.56 -0.95
CA THR A 142 -16.27 0.82 -0.95
C THR A 142 -17.26 1.56 -1.84
N PRO A 143 -17.96 0.86 -2.75
CA PRO A 143 -19.02 1.47 -3.55
C PRO A 143 -20.07 2.13 -2.63
N PRO A 144 -20.62 3.29 -2.99
CA PRO A 144 -21.55 4.02 -2.14
C PRO A 144 -22.83 3.25 -1.77
N ASN A 145 -23.12 2.13 -2.41
CA ASN A 145 -24.33 1.35 -2.23
C ASN A 145 -24.15 -0.01 -1.53
N GLY A 146 -23.06 -0.20 -0.79
CA GLY A 146 -22.94 -1.33 0.15
C GLY A 146 -23.01 -2.73 -0.47
N VAL A 147 -22.83 -2.87 -1.78
CA VAL A 147 -22.71 -4.19 -2.41
C VAL A 147 -21.31 -4.72 -2.12
N ALA A 148 -21.17 -5.30 -0.92
CA ALA A 148 -20.02 -6.15 -0.62
C ALA A 148 -19.99 -7.24 -1.69
N GLY A 149 -18.95 -7.24 -2.53
CA GLY A 149 -18.72 -8.31 -3.47
C GLY A 149 -18.76 -9.64 -2.72
N SER A 150 -19.69 -10.50 -3.07
CA SER A 150 -19.84 -11.83 -2.50
C SER A 150 -18.49 -12.55 -2.60
N ARG A 151 -17.92 -12.87 -1.44
CA ARG A 151 -16.81 -13.79 -1.36
C ARG A 151 -17.36 -15.16 -1.71
N SER A 152 -17.09 -15.62 -2.89
CA SER A 152 -17.22 -17.03 -3.29
C SER A 152 -15.88 -17.70 -3.16
#